data_6c5f5386dcc55484d1eae314103e3335
#
_entry.id   6c5f5386dcc55484d1eae314103e3335
#
_cell.length_a   1.000
_cell.length_b   1.000
_cell.length_c   1.000
_cell.angle_alpha   90.00
_cell.angle_beta   90.00
_cell.angle_gamma   90.00
#
_symmetry.space_group_name_H-M   'P 1'
#
loop_
_entity.id
_entity.type
_entity.pdbx_description
1 polymer ?
#
loop_
_entity_poly.entity_id
_entity_poly.type
_entity_poly.pdbx_seq_one_letter_code
_entity_poly.pdbx_strand_id
1 'polypeptide(L)'
;MIGKTGTGKSTCLETMIMQDIQAGRGCCLLDPHGDLVEKIVKNIPELRKQDLIYFNITDPKLNLRYNPFKRVSIEKRSLVASGILDVFSKLWDSAWGVKLEHILRHSILTLLDQPQANIADIVEILLNKDFRKEALQYVKSESVKKFWKREFPEYMTYYLLPVMNKIGGMLVHPAIRRVLIEN
;
A
#
# COMPACT_ATOMS: atom_id res chain seq x y z
N MET A 1 -24.98 -0.71 8.81
CA MET A 1 -25.81 0.33 9.49
C MET A 1 -26.09 1.44 8.48
N ILE A 2 -27.35 1.78 8.26
CA ILE A 2 -27.80 2.82 7.32
C ILE A 2 -28.62 3.85 8.09
N GLY A 3 -28.43 5.14 7.79
CA GLY A 3 -29.18 6.24 8.42
C GLY A 3 -28.65 7.61 7.95
N LYS A 4 -29.48 8.64 8.05
CA LYS A 4 -29.10 10.02 7.73
C LYS A 4 -28.04 10.55 8.70
N THR A 5 -27.35 11.64 8.34
CA THR A 5 -26.43 12.34 9.25
C THR A 5 -27.19 12.77 10.51
N GLY A 6 -26.58 12.63 11.69
CA GLY A 6 -27.21 12.97 12.98
C GLY A 6 -28.08 11.87 13.62
N THR A 7 -28.26 10.71 13.00
CA THR A 7 -29.09 9.61 13.55
C THR A 7 -28.38 8.72 14.58
N GLY A 8 -27.24 9.13 15.11
CA GLY A 8 -26.52 8.36 16.14
C GLY A 8 -25.69 7.18 15.63
N LYS A 9 -25.41 7.06 14.33
CA LYS A 9 -24.59 5.97 13.77
C LYS A 9 -23.20 5.89 14.42
N SER A 10 -22.51 7.02 14.50
CA SER A 10 -21.17 7.09 15.10
C SER A 10 -21.19 6.75 16.57
N THR A 11 -22.21 7.19 17.33
CA THR A 11 -22.39 6.85 18.75
C THR A 11 -22.63 5.35 18.95
N CYS A 12 -23.43 4.74 18.08
CA CYS A 12 -23.65 3.30 18.14
C CYS A 12 -22.36 2.52 17.83
N LEU A 13 -21.59 2.94 16.81
CA LEU A 13 -20.29 2.33 16.49
C LEU A 13 -19.30 2.51 17.64
N GLU A 14 -19.24 3.70 18.24
CA GLU A 14 -18.41 3.98 19.42
C GLU A 14 -18.72 3.00 20.55
N THR A 15 -20.00 2.83 20.88
CA THR A 15 -20.45 1.90 21.94
C THR A 15 -20.03 0.47 21.63
N MET A 16 -20.26 -0.01 20.41
CA MET A 16 -19.89 -1.38 20.01
C MET A 16 -18.39 -1.62 20.09
N ILE A 17 -17.58 -0.67 19.56
CA ILE A 17 -16.11 -0.77 19.60
C ILE A 17 -15.61 -0.76 21.04
N MET A 18 -16.14 0.13 21.88
CA MET A 18 -15.73 0.19 23.28
C MET A 18 -16.09 -1.09 24.06
N GLN A 19 -17.24 -1.70 23.78
CA GLN A 19 -17.62 -3.00 24.35
C GLN A 19 -16.64 -4.10 23.91
N ASP A 20 -16.22 -4.13 22.65
CA ASP A 20 -15.24 -5.10 22.16
C ASP A 20 -13.87 -4.91 22.83
N ILE A 21 -13.41 -3.66 22.94
CA ILE A 21 -12.15 -3.33 23.62
C ILE A 21 -12.18 -3.76 25.08
N GLN A 22 -13.27 -3.46 25.81
CA GLN A 22 -13.46 -3.83 27.23
C GLN A 22 -13.52 -5.33 27.42
N ALA A 23 -14.15 -6.05 26.49
CA ALA A 23 -14.22 -7.51 26.49
C ALA A 23 -12.91 -8.20 26.05
N GLY A 24 -11.83 -7.46 25.82
CA GLY A 24 -10.54 -8.02 25.40
C GLY A 24 -10.47 -8.41 23.92
N ARG A 25 -11.48 -8.09 23.13
CA ARG A 25 -11.49 -8.37 21.69
C ARG A 25 -10.66 -7.34 20.90
N GLY A 26 -10.10 -7.77 19.77
CA GLY A 26 -9.44 -6.89 18.82
C GLY A 26 -10.43 -6.24 17.85
N CYS A 27 -10.16 -5.01 17.43
CA CYS A 27 -10.91 -4.33 16.38
C CYS A 27 -9.97 -3.52 15.49
N CYS A 28 -10.42 -3.18 14.29
CA CYS A 28 -9.76 -2.24 13.40
C CYS A 28 -10.78 -1.18 12.99
N LEU A 29 -10.48 0.08 13.31
CA LEU A 29 -11.29 1.23 12.94
C LEU A 29 -10.58 2.04 11.87
N LEU A 30 -11.23 2.22 10.71
CA LEU A 30 -10.80 3.12 9.64
C LEU A 30 -11.76 4.32 9.62
N ASP A 31 -11.27 5.49 10.02
CA ASP A 31 -12.06 6.72 10.09
C ASP A 31 -11.41 7.83 9.25
N PRO A 32 -11.93 8.11 8.04
CA PRO A 32 -11.39 9.15 7.18
C PRO A 32 -11.46 10.57 7.76
N HIS A 33 -12.36 10.81 8.70
CA HIS A 33 -12.57 12.12 9.33
C HIS A 33 -11.79 12.28 10.63
N GLY A 34 -11.50 11.19 11.34
CA GLY A 34 -10.73 11.17 12.58
C GLY A 34 -11.55 11.35 13.86
N ASP A 35 -12.76 11.90 13.80
CA ASP A 35 -13.56 12.25 14.97
C ASP A 35 -13.91 11.05 15.86
N LEU A 36 -14.25 9.92 15.25
CA LEU A 36 -14.61 8.71 15.98
C LEU A 36 -13.38 8.04 16.57
N VAL A 37 -12.30 7.96 15.79
CA VAL A 37 -11.04 7.36 16.26
C VAL A 37 -10.46 8.12 17.44
N GLU A 38 -10.51 9.45 17.41
CA GLU A 38 -10.02 10.28 18.53
C GLU A 38 -10.82 10.03 19.81
N LYS A 39 -12.15 9.89 19.72
CA LYS A 39 -13.00 9.56 20.87
C LYS A 39 -12.64 8.19 21.43
N ILE A 40 -12.48 7.18 20.58
CA ILE A 40 -12.10 5.83 21.01
C ILE A 40 -10.74 5.85 21.70
N VAL A 41 -9.73 6.47 21.11
CA VAL A 41 -8.36 6.55 21.65
C VAL A 41 -8.35 7.20 23.04
N LYS A 42 -9.12 8.28 23.24
CA LYS A 42 -9.24 8.97 24.54
C LYS A 42 -9.85 8.09 25.63
N ASN A 43 -10.73 7.16 25.27
CA ASN A 43 -11.50 6.34 26.19
C ASN A 43 -10.97 4.89 26.33
N ILE A 44 -9.86 4.53 25.68
CA ILE A 44 -9.26 3.21 25.82
C ILE A 44 -8.84 2.97 27.27
N PRO A 45 -9.25 1.83 27.90
CA PRO A 45 -8.79 1.46 29.23
C PRO A 45 -7.27 1.39 29.32
N GLU A 46 -6.71 1.83 30.45
CA GLU A 46 -5.26 1.91 30.67
C GLU A 46 -4.55 0.59 30.34
N LEU A 47 -5.13 -0.53 30.80
CA LEU A 47 -4.60 -1.88 30.56
C LEU A 47 -4.55 -2.29 29.08
N ARG A 48 -5.30 -1.59 28.21
CA ARG A 48 -5.36 -1.88 26.77
C ARG A 48 -4.57 -0.88 25.93
N LYS A 49 -3.99 0.17 26.53
CA LYS A 49 -3.21 1.18 25.81
C LYS A 49 -1.97 0.58 25.14
N GLN A 50 -1.37 -0.43 25.75
CA GLN A 50 -0.22 -1.14 25.16
C GLN A 50 -0.55 -1.90 23.87
N ASP A 51 -1.83 -2.25 23.66
CA ASP A 51 -2.30 -2.96 22.47
C ASP A 51 -2.72 -2.01 21.35
N LEU A 52 -2.71 -0.68 21.61
CA LEU A 52 -3.15 0.33 20.66
C LEU A 52 -2.11 0.57 19.58
N ILE A 53 -2.52 0.40 18.34
CA ILE A 53 -1.80 0.90 17.17
C ILE A 53 -2.61 2.08 16.62
N TYR A 54 -2.18 3.30 16.92
CA TYR A 54 -2.82 4.52 16.42
C TYR A 54 -2.05 5.05 15.21
N PHE A 55 -2.66 4.92 14.03
CA PHE A 55 -2.07 5.32 12.76
C PHE A 55 -2.75 6.59 12.24
N ASN A 56 -2.19 7.76 12.59
CA ASN A 56 -2.62 9.04 12.07
C ASN A 56 -1.63 9.54 11.00
N ILE A 57 -2.00 9.39 9.73
CA ILE A 57 -1.13 9.76 8.60
C ILE A 57 -0.81 11.25 8.55
N THR A 58 -1.65 12.11 9.15
CA THR A 58 -1.44 13.56 9.17
C THR A 58 -0.47 14.01 10.27
N ASP A 59 -0.22 13.16 11.26
CA ASP A 59 0.71 13.48 12.34
C ASP A 59 2.17 13.47 11.83
N PRO A 60 2.89 14.61 11.86
CA PRO A 60 4.28 14.68 11.42
C PRO A 60 5.23 13.84 12.29
N LYS A 61 4.82 13.48 13.51
CA LYS A 61 5.60 12.66 14.46
C LYS A 61 5.31 11.16 14.30
N LEU A 62 4.45 10.78 13.35
CA LEU A 62 4.12 9.38 13.11
C LEU A 62 5.37 8.57 12.73
N ASN A 63 5.71 7.59 13.55
CA ASN A 63 6.83 6.66 13.32
C ASN A 63 6.39 5.32 12.71
N LEU A 64 5.11 5.14 12.43
CA LEU A 64 4.60 3.95 11.79
C LEU A 64 4.87 4.01 10.29
N ARG A 65 5.41 2.92 9.76
CA ARG A 65 5.78 2.78 8.35
C ARG A 65 5.22 1.48 7.82
N TYR A 66 4.85 1.50 6.58
CA TYR A 66 4.30 0.36 5.90
C TYR A 66 5.01 0.16 4.56
N ASN A 67 5.70 -0.95 4.42
CA ASN A 67 6.30 -1.34 3.16
C ASN A 67 5.64 -2.65 2.67
N PRO A 68 4.82 -2.60 1.60
CA PRO A 68 4.12 -3.77 1.09
C PRO A 68 5.04 -4.84 0.50
N PHE A 69 6.31 -4.52 0.24
CA PHE A 69 7.31 -5.46 -0.28
C PHE A 69 8.06 -6.21 0.82
N LYS A 70 7.97 -5.74 2.07
CA LYS A 70 8.79 -6.26 3.17
C LYS A 70 8.23 -7.57 3.73
N ARG A 71 9.10 -8.57 3.88
CA ARG A 71 8.80 -9.87 4.54
C ARG A 71 7.67 -10.67 3.88
N VAL A 72 7.56 -10.61 2.56
CA VAL A 72 6.57 -11.40 1.81
C VAL A 72 7.16 -12.77 1.47
N SER A 73 6.54 -13.84 2.00
CA SER A 73 6.94 -15.20 1.66
C SER A 73 6.66 -15.51 0.18
N ILE A 74 7.41 -16.43 -0.40
CA ILE A 74 7.34 -16.75 -1.83
C ILE A 74 5.91 -17.11 -2.27
N GLU A 75 5.21 -17.90 -1.45
CA GLU A 75 3.85 -18.37 -1.73
C GLU A 75 2.82 -17.23 -1.76
N LYS A 76 3.10 -16.14 -1.04
CA LYS A 76 2.19 -14.98 -0.93
C LYS A 76 2.47 -13.88 -1.94
N ARG A 77 3.57 -13.94 -2.69
CA ARG A 77 3.98 -12.85 -3.60
C ARG A 77 2.94 -12.54 -4.66
N SER A 78 2.35 -13.55 -5.29
CA SER A 78 1.28 -13.34 -6.28
C SER A 78 0.04 -12.70 -5.67
N LEU A 79 -0.33 -13.09 -4.46
CA LEU A 79 -1.45 -12.50 -3.72
C LEU A 79 -1.19 -11.03 -3.38
N VAL A 80 0.00 -10.73 -2.85
CA VAL A 80 0.40 -9.35 -2.52
C VAL A 80 0.47 -8.49 -3.77
N ALA A 81 1.04 -9.00 -4.86
CA ALA A 81 1.08 -8.28 -6.14
C ALA A 81 -0.33 -7.94 -6.63
N SER A 82 -1.26 -8.89 -6.57
CA SER A 82 -2.66 -8.64 -6.94
C SER A 82 -3.31 -7.61 -6.02
N GLY A 83 -3.08 -7.68 -4.71
CA GLY A 83 -3.60 -6.69 -3.76
C GLY A 83 -3.09 -5.26 -4.03
N ILE A 84 -1.80 -5.09 -4.35
CA ILE A 84 -1.23 -3.78 -4.73
C ILE A 84 -1.89 -3.28 -6.03
N LEU A 85 -2.03 -4.16 -7.03
CA LEU A 85 -2.68 -3.81 -8.30
C LEU A 85 -4.15 -3.43 -8.11
N ASP A 86 -4.89 -4.12 -7.25
CA ASP A 86 -6.28 -3.78 -6.91
C ASP A 86 -6.40 -2.39 -6.29
N VAL A 87 -5.47 -2.02 -5.42
CA VAL A 87 -5.41 -0.66 -4.86
C VAL A 87 -5.14 0.36 -5.97
N PHE A 88 -4.16 0.12 -6.83
CA PHE A 88 -3.83 1.02 -7.93
C PHE A 88 -4.95 1.15 -8.94
N SER A 89 -5.64 0.06 -9.28
CA SER A 89 -6.77 0.10 -10.20
C SER A 89 -7.90 0.97 -9.68
N LYS A 90 -8.21 0.90 -8.40
CA LYS A 90 -9.23 1.75 -7.75
C LYS A 90 -8.82 3.22 -7.64
N LEU A 91 -7.53 3.49 -7.39
CA LEU A 91 -7.00 4.85 -7.31
C LEU A 91 -6.94 5.53 -8.69
N TRP A 92 -6.76 4.76 -9.76
CA TRP A 92 -6.50 5.27 -11.11
C TRP A 92 -7.49 4.77 -12.16
N ASP A 93 -8.71 4.50 -11.77
CA ASP A 93 -9.78 3.87 -12.57
C ASP A 93 -9.86 4.39 -14.02
N SER A 94 -9.93 5.72 -14.20
CA SER A 94 -10.05 6.36 -15.51
C SER A 94 -8.84 6.17 -16.46
N ALA A 95 -7.69 5.74 -15.93
CA ALA A 95 -6.46 5.55 -16.68
C ALA A 95 -5.88 4.13 -16.52
N TRP A 96 -6.65 3.23 -15.93
CA TRP A 96 -6.28 1.82 -15.82
C TRP A 96 -6.47 1.11 -17.16
N GLY A 97 -5.51 0.29 -17.53
CA GLY A 97 -5.59 -0.46 -18.78
C GLY A 97 -4.70 -1.70 -18.74
N VAL A 98 -5.01 -2.66 -19.61
CA VAL A 98 -4.34 -3.97 -19.65
C VAL A 98 -2.83 -3.87 -19.74
N LYS A 99 -2.29 -2.95 -20.56
CA LYS A 99 -0.84 -2.76 -20.69
C LYS A 99 -0.21 -2.20 -19.41
N LEU A 100 -0.86 -1.22 -18.79
CA LEU A 100 -0.42 -0.63 -17.54
C LEU A 100 -0.37 -1.69 -16.44
N GLU A 101 -1.43 -2.46 -16.30
CA GLU A 101 -1.51 -3.55 -15.33
C GLU A 101 -0.43 -4.60 -15.56
N HIS A 102 -0.21 -5.00 -16.81
CA HIS A 102 0.80 -5.99 -17.17
C HIS A 102 2.22 -5.54 -16.79
N ILE A 103 2.57 -4.31 -17.11
CA ILE A 103 3.87 -3.72 -16.75
C ILE A 103 4.03 -3.64 -15.22
N LEU A 104 3.02 -3.12 -14.52
CA LEU A 104 3.04 -3.00 -13.06
C LEU A 104 3.13 -4.36 -12.37
N ARG A 105 2.39 -5.35 -12.84
CA ARG A 105 2.41 -6.73 -12.30
C ARG A 105 3.82 -7.31 -12.31
N HIS A 106 4.51 -7.22 -13.45
CA HIS A 106 5.87 -7.74 -13.58
C HIS A 106 6.88 -6.92 -12.78
N SER A 107 6.71 -5.60 -12.70
CA SER A 107 7.53 -4.73 -11.85
C SER A 107 7.38 -5.10 -10.38
N ILE A 108 6.15 -5.22 -9.89
CA ILE A 108 5.85 -5.59 -8.50
C ILE A 108 6.40 -6.98 -8.17
N LEU A 109 6.17 -7.98 -9.03
CA LEU A 109 6.70 -9.33 -8.82
C LEU A 109 8.23 -9.35 -8.76
N THR A 110 8.90 -8.56 -9.62
CA THR A 110 10.35 -8.41 -9.58
C THR A 110 10.82 -7.80 -8.27
N LEU A 111 10.14 -6.76 -7.78
CA LEU A 111 10.49 -6.09 -6.53
C LEU A 111 10.20 -6.96 -5.30
N LEU A 112 9.19 -7.81 -5.34
CA LEU A 112 8.92 -8.80 -4.28
C LEU A 112 9.99 -9.89 -4.16
N ASP A 113 10.82 -10.08 -5.19
CA ASP A 113 11.97 -10.99 -5.14
C ASP A 113 13.23 -10.33 -4.55
N GLN A 114 13.25 -9.00 -4.40
CA GLN A 114 14.40 -8.27 -3.87
C GLN A 114 14.58 -8.44 -2.36
N PRO A 115 15.82 -8.42 -1.84
CA PRO A 115 16.09 -8.37 -0.40
C PRO A 115 15.49 -7.13 0.28
N GLN A 116 15.55 -6.02 -0.44
CA GLN A 116 14.99 -4.73 -0.04
C GLN A 116 14.38 -4.07 -1.26
N ALA A 117 13.13 -3.65 -1.13
CA ALA A 117 12.43 -2.88 -2.14
C ALA A 117 11.35 -2.03 -1.49
N ASN A 118 10.95 -0.98 -2.15
CA ASN A 118 9.85 -0.10 -1.77
C ASN A 118 9.05 0.33 -3.00
N ILE A 119 7.99 1.10 -2.79
CA ILE A 119 7.07 1.48 -3.87
C ILE A 119 7.70 2.43 -4.91
N ALA A 120 8.71 3.23 -4.53
CA ALA A 120 9.41 4.11 -5.46
C ALA A 120 10.26 3.31 -6.47
N ASP A 121 10.72 2.14 -6.09
CA ASP A 121 11.52 1.26 -6.95
C ASP A 121 10.74 0.75 -8.17
N ILE A 122 9.40 0.90 -8.18
CA ILE A 122 8.59 0.64 -9.38
C ILE A 122 8.99 1.58 -10.52
N VAL A 123 9.29 2.83 -10.22
CA VAL A 123 9.74 3.79 -11.23
C VAL A 123 11.20 3.49 -11.62
N GLU A 124 12.05 3.19 -10.65
CA GLU A 124 13.45 2.87 -10.89
C GLU A 124 13.61 1.65 -11.79
N ILE A 125 12.87 0.57 -11.54
CA ILE A 125 13.01 -0.64 -12.36
C ILE A 125 12.57 -0.43 -13.81
N LEU A 126 11.68 0.53 -14.07
CA LEU A 126 11.21 0.87 -15.41
C LEU A 126 12.20 1.77 -16.18
N LEU A 127 12.86 2.70 -15.49
CA LEU A 127 13.69 3.73 -16.12
C LEU A 127 15.19 3.44 -16.06
N ASN A 128 15.66 2.93 -14.94
CA ASN A 128 17.08 2.72 -14.69
C ASN A 128 17.51 1.32 -15.14
N LYS A 129 18.31 1.26 -16.21
CA LYS A 129 18.77 -0.02 -16.79
C LYS A 129 19.69 -0.79 -15.83
N ASP A 130 20.53 -0.09 -15.08
CA ASP A 130 21.48 -0.72 -14.18
C ASP A 130 20.76 -1.28 -12.94
N PHE A 131 19.86 -0.51 -12.34
CA PHE A 131 18.98 -1.00 -11.28
C PHE A 131 18.20 -2.24 -11.75
N ARG A 132 17.60 -2.18 -12.91
CA ARG A 132 16.86 -3.32 -13.47
C ARG A 132 17.74 -4.54 -13.69
N LYS A 133 18.96 -4.36 -14.23
CA LYS A 133 19.90 -5.46 -14.43
C LYS A 133 20.29 -6.14 -13.13
N GLU A 134 20.52 -5.37 -12.08
CA GLU A 134 20.79 -5.88 -10.73
C GLU A 134 19.57 -6.62 -10.16
N ALA A 135 18.40 -5.99 -10.22
CA ALA A 135 17.16 -6.57 -9.72
C ALA A 135 16.83 -7.92 -10.36
N LEU A 136 17.10 -8.08 -11.67
CA LEU A 136 16.82 -9.33 -12.38
C LEU A 136 17.66 -10.53 -11.90
N GLN A 137 18.76 -10.31 -11.20
CA GLN A 137 19.56 -11.39 -10.61
C GLN A 137 18.82 -12.11 -9.49
N TYR A 138 17.92 -11.43 -8.79
CA TYR A 138 17.12 -11.99 -7.69
C TYR A 138 15.82 -12.64 -8.16
N VAL A 139 15.39 -12.37 -9.40
CA VAL A 139 14.11 -12.90 -9.93
C VAL A 139 14.17 -14.41 -10.07
N LYS A 140 13.20 -15.09 -9.44
CA LYS A 140 13.09 -16.56 -9.47
C LYS A 140 12.17 -17.06 -10.56
N SER A 141 11.11 -16.33 -10.87
CA SER A 141 10.09 -16.72 -11.86
C SER A 141 10.58 -16.58 -13.29
N GLU A 142 10.56 -17.68 -14.04
CA GLU A 142 10.93 -17.67 -15.46
C GLU A 142 9.98 -16.84 -16.32
N SER A 143 8.70 -16.75 -15.96
CA SER A 143 7.75 -15.90 -16.67
C SER A 143 8.08 -14.41 -16.51
N VAL A 144 8.49 -14.00 -15.30
CA VAL A 144 8.93 -12.61 -15.04
C VAL A 144 10.23 -12.30 -15.78
N LYS A 145 11.20 -13.23 -15.79
CA LYS A 145 12.43 -13.07 -16.59
C LYS A 145 12.13 -12.93 -18.08
N LYS A 146 11.20 -13.76 -18.60
CA LYS A 146 10.79 -13.71 -20.01
C LYS A 146 10.16 -12.37 -20.37
N PHE A 147 9.30 -11.82 -19.50
CA PHE A 147 8.74 -10.49 -19.70
C PHE A 147 9.86 -9.44 -19.89
N TRP A 148 10.81 -9.35 -18.94
CA TRP A 148 11.88 -8.35 -19.00
C TRP A 148 12.80 -8.53 -20.19
N LYS A 149 13.04 -9.77 -20.62
CA LYS A 149 13.98 -10.08 -21.71
C LYS A 149 13.38 -9.91 -23.10
N ARG A 150 12.07 -10.21 -23.25
CA ARG A 150 11.43 -10.31 -24.57
C ARG A 150 10.34 -9.28 -24.80
N GLU A 151 9.53 -9.01 -23.78
CA GLU A 151 8.33 -8.16 -23.94
C GLU A 151 8.65 -6.70 -23.61
N PHE A 152 9.32 -6.46 -22.48
CA PHE A 152 9.60 -5.12 -22.01
C PHE A 152 10.40 -4.26 -23.02
N PRO A 153 11.41 -4.76 -23.76
CA PRO A 153 12.13 -3.98 -24.76
C PRO A 153 11.24 -3.43 -25.90
N GLU A 154 10.10 -4.09 -26.15
CA GLU A 154 9.15 -3.69 -27.18
C GLU A 154 8.20 -2.56 -26.70
N TYR A 155 8.22 -2.24 -25.41
CA TYR A 155 7.40 -1.14 -24.88
C TYR A 155 8.13 0.20 -25.10
N MET A 156 7.47 1.08 -25.86
CA MET A 156 7.92 2.47 -26.00
C MET A 156 7.80 3.21 -24.66
N THR A 157 8.69 4.16 -24.41
CA THR A 157 8.69 5.03 -23.22
C THR A 157 7.31 5.65 -22.93
N TYR A 158 6.55 5.96 -23.97
CA TYR A 158 5.19 6.46 -23.88
C TYR A 158 4.28 5.56 -23.02
N TYR A 159 4.43 4.23 -23.05
CA TYR A 159 3.62 3.33 -22.19
C TYR A 159 4.02 3.36 -20.72
N LEU A 160 5.20 3.89 -20.41
CA LEU A 160 5.70 4.01 -19.03
C LEU A 160 5.26 5.32 -18.38
N LEU A 161 4.96 6.35 -19.16
CA LEU A 161 4.56 7.67 -18.65
C LEU A 161 3.37 7.62 -17.67
N PRO A 162 2.28 6.85 -17.92
CA PRO A 162 1.19 6.75 -16.96
C PRO A 162 1.63 6.19 -15.61
N VAL A 163 2.52 5.19 -15.59
CA VAL A 163 3.07 4.61 -14.34
C VAL A 163 3.85 5.68 -13.59
N MET A 164 4.78 6.34 -14.28
CA MET A 164 5.65 7.37 -13.70
C MET A 164 4.84 8.53 -13.11
N ASN A 165 3.88 9.05 -13.87
CA ASN A 165 3.05 10.16 -13.43
C ASN A 165 2.20 9.80 -12.20
N LYS A 166 1.69 8.58 -12.16
CA LYS A 166 0.82 8.13 -11.07
C LYS A 166 1.60 7.79 -9.80
N ILE A 167 2.64 6.98 -9.90
CA ILE A 167 3.51 6.67 -8.77
C ILE A 167 4.22 7.93 -8.29
N GLY A 168 4.82 8.71 -9.20
CA GLY A 168 5.50 9.96 -8.86
C GLY A 168 4.57 10.96 -8.19
N GLY A 169 3.36 11.17 -8.75
CA GLY A 169 2.37 12.07 -8.16
C GLY A 169 1.93 11.64 -6.75
N MET A 170 1.78 10.34 -6.51
CA MET A 170 1.49 9.81 -5.17
C MET A 170 2.65 10.08 -4.20
N LEU A 171 3.89 9.89 -4.62
CA LEU A 171 5.07 10.01 -3.79
C LEU A 171 5.53 11.45 -3.54
N VAL A 172 4.99 12.43 -4.25
CA VAL A 172 5.19 13.86 -3.95
C VAL A 172 4.52 14.25 -2.63
N HIS A 173 3.44 13.54 -2.23
CA HIS A 173 2.74 13.86 -0.99
C HIS A 173 3.58 13.46 0.24
N PRO A 174 3.99 14.44 1.12
CA PRO A 174 4.95 14.17 2.19
C PRO A 174 4.51 13.07 3.17
N ALA A 175 3.22 13.02 3.52
CA ALA A 175 2.70 12.01 4.43
C ALA A 175 2.76 10.60 3.83
N ILE A 176 2.44 10.46 2.55
CA ILE A 176 2.52 9.18 1.83
C ILE A 176 3.98 8.73 1.71
N ARG A 177 4.87 9.64 1.34
CA ARG A 177 6.31 9.37 1.23
C ARG A 177 6.88 8.87 2.56
N ARG A 178 6.57 9.57 3.67
CA ARG A 178 7.01 9.20 5.01
C ARG A 178 6.56 7.79 5.41
N VAL A 179 5.31 7.43 5.09
CA VAL A 179 4.75 6.13 5.45
C VAL A 179 5.31 5.00 4.58
N LEU A 180 5.48 5.22 3.27
CA LEU A 180 5.76 4.15 2.32
C LEU A 180 7.25 4.01 1.95
N ILE A 181 8.08 5.02 2.18
CA ILE A 181 9.48 5.05 1.69
C ILE A 181 10.49 5.32 2.79
N GLU A 182 10.26 6.34 3.62
CA GLU A 182 11.27 6.76 4.61
C GLU A 182 11.46 5.68 5.68
N ASN A 183 12.71 5.25 5.85
CA ASN A 183 13.13 4.23 6.83
C ASN A 183 13.38 4.82 8.22
#